data_390a275cb69e33ed8c4494b98f089d1e
#
_entry.id   390a275cb69e33ed8c4494b98f089d1e
#
_cell.length_a   1.000
_cell.length_b   1.000
_cell.length_c   1.000
_cell.angle_alpha   90.00
_cell.angle_beta   90.00
_cell.angle_gamma   90.00
#
_symmetry.space_group_name_H-M   'P 1'
#
loop_
_entity.id
_entity.type
_entity.pdbx_description
1 polymer ?
#
loop_
_entity_poly.entity_id
_entity_poly.type
_entity_poly.pdbx_seq_one_letter_code
_entity_poly.pdbx_strand_id
1 'polypeptide(L)'
;RMSDTSPLDERLIAAVWNGELAGFSPELFRFFAEDFLKAVRTAFEEGPSNADVDVAYKLSDDLFRMAAEQNLFHFSAAKTLAEIQELNRLFRESGSFDEFHRRAKETTEVFNKTWQRTEYETAVLTAEGMSTYRKLRTRKKVYPFWEYLTVNDGRVREEHMKLHGVILPENDPRWNKICLLYTSP
;
A
#
# COMPACT_ATOMS: atom_id res chain seq x y z
N ARG A 1 -2.85 13.58 1.97
CA ARG A 1 -3.81 13.87 0.89
C ARG A 1 -3.19 13.40 -0.41
N MET A 2 -3.89 12.53 -1.14
CA MET A 2 -3.46 12.03 -2.45
C MET A 2 -3.32 13.17 -3.47
N SER A 3 -2.36 13.03 -4.36
CA SER A 3 -2.13 13.98 -5.46
C SER A 3 -3.21 13.84 -6.55
N ASP A 4 -3.46 14.91 -7.29
CA ASP A 4 -4.41 14.89 -8.40
C ASP A 4 -3.77 14.26 -9.65
N THR A 5 -4.39 13.19 -10.18
CA THR A 5 -3.92 12.46 -11.36
C THR A 5 -4.40 13.06 -12.68
N SER A 6 -5.43 13.91 -12.68
CA SER A 6 -6.13 14.35 -13.89
C SER A 6 -5.21 14.87 -15.02
N PRO A 7 -4.15 15.67 -14.75
CA PRO A 7 -3.25 16.12 -15.81
C PRO A 7 -2.38 15.01 -16.39
N LEU A 8 -2.06 13.99 -15.59
CA LEU A 8 -1.28 12.84 -16.02
C LEU A 8 -2.16 11.90 -16.85
N ASP A 9 -3.40 11.66 -16.43
CA ASP A 9 -4.36 10.80 -17.10
C ASP A 9 -4.60 11.26 -18.56
N GLU A 10 -4.79 12.55 -18.80
CA GLU A 10 -4.97 13.10 -20.15
C GLU A 10 -3.75 12.84 -21.05
N ARG A 11 -2.53 12.99 -20.52
CA ARG A 11 -1.31 12.70 -21.29
C ARG A 11 -1.16 11.22 -21.59
N LEU A 12 -1.48 10.34 -20.67
CA LEU A 12 -1.44 8.90 -20.86
C LEU A 12 -2.45 8.44 -21.91
N ILE A 13 -3.69 8.94 -21.86
CA ILE A 13 -4.74 8.66 -22.84
C ILE A 13 -4.27 9.09 -24.24
N ALA A 14 -3.72 10.28 -24.38
CA ALA A 14 -3.20 10.78 -25.63
C ALA A 14 -2.02 9.92 -26.15
N ALA A 15 -1.08 9.55 -25.27
CA ALA A 15 0.08 8.73 -25.64
C ALA A 15 -0.32 7.32 -26.10
N VAL A 16 -1.33 6.71 -25.46
CA VAL A 16 -1.87 5.41 -25.90
C VAL A 16 -2.56 5.54 -27.26
N TRP A 17 -3.36 6.59 -27.46
CA TRP A 17 -4.02 6.82 -28.74
C TRP A 17 -3.04 7.00 -29.90
N ASN A 18 -1.95 7.73 -29.67
CA ASN A 18 -0.91 7.98 -30.65
C ASN A 18 0.01 6.74 -30.89
N GLY A 19 -0.18 5.65 -30.14
CA GLY A 19 0.69 4.48 -30.20
C GLY A 19 2.06 4.66 -29.54
N GLU A 20 2.25 5.71 -28.76
CA GLU A 20 3.51 6.05 -28.10
C GLU A 20 3.70 5.27 -26.79
N LEU A 21 2.61 4.74 -26.21
CA LEU A 21 2.60 4.03 -24.95
C LEU A 21 1.85 2.69 -25.06
N ALA A 22 2.60 1.63 -25.32
CA ALA A 22 2.05 0.27 -25.42
C ALA A 22 2.34 -0.62 -24.19
N GLY A 23 3.20 -0.17 -23.29
CA GLY A 23 3.68 -0.96 -22.16
C GLY A 23 3.71 -0.16 -20.85
N PHE A 24 4.78 -0.34 -20.08
CA PHE A 24 4.93 0.27 -18.78
C PHE A 24 5.19 1.79 -18.88
N SER A 25 4.50 2.59 -18.05
CA SER A 25 4.71 4.03 -17.92
C SER A 25 5.57 4.36 -16.70
N PRO A 26 6.85 4.78 -16.87
CA PRO A 26 7.69 5.20 -15.75
C PRO A 26 7.16 6.45 -15.03
N GLU A 27 6.46 7.32 -15.74
CA GLU A 27 5.87 8.54 -15.17
C GLU A 27 4.72 8.20 -14.22
N LEU A 28 3.78 7.34 -14.65
CA LEU A 28 2.67 6.88 -13.83
C LEU A 28 3.15 6.06 -12.63
N PHE A 29 4.13 5.19 -12.84
CA PHE A 29 4.75 4.43 -11.75
C PHE A 29 5.36 5.35 -10.70
N ARG A 30 6.14 6.35 -11.12
CA ARG A 30 6.78 7.30 -10.22
C ARG A 30 5.76 8.09 -9.42
N PHE A 31 4.70 8.53 -10.07
CA PHE A 31 3.59 9.24 -9.43
C PHE A 31 2.98 8.42 -8.28
N PHE A 32 2.61 7.17 -8.52
CA PHE A 32 2.06 6.31 -7.47
C PHE A 32 3.08 5.98 -6.38
N ALA A 33 4.31 5.64 -6.77
CA ALA A 33 5.35 5.30 -5.81
C ALA A 33 5.69 6.47 -4.87
N GLU A 34 5.75 7.69 -5.35
CA GLU A 34 6.04 8.88 -4.54
C GLU A 34 4.91 9.19 -3.55
N ASP A 35 3.64 9.10 -3.97
CA ASP A 35 2.49 9.32 -3.09
C ASP A 35 2.45 8.29 -1.95
N PHE A 36 2.65 7.02 -2.27
CA PHE A 36 2.67 5.96 -1.27
C PHE A 36 3.88 6.03 -0.35
N LEU A 37 5.07 6.29 -0.89
CA LEU A 37 6.29 6.47 -0.09
C LEU A 37 6.14 7.60 0.91
N LYS A 38 5.59 8.74 0.49
CA LYS A 38 5.34 9.87 1.36
C LYS A 38 4.40 9.47 2.51
N ALA A 39 3.30 8.76 2.21
CA ALA A 39 2.36 8.32 3.22
C ALA A 39 3.00 7.39 4.25
N VAL A 40 3.76 6.38 3.79
CA VAL A 40 4.45 5.43 4.66
C VAL A 40 5.50 6.11 5.52
N ARG A 41 6.33 6.98 4.96
CA ARG A 41 7.35 7.72 5.71
C ARG A 41 6.72 8.59 6.79
N THR A 42 5.67 9.34 6.47
CA THR A 42 4.95 10.14 7.46
C THR A 42 4.42 9.28 8.61
N ALA A 43 3.80 8.14 8.32
CA ALA A 43 3.29 7.23 9.34
C ALA A 43 4.41 6.60 10.22
N PHE A 44 5.62 6.42 9.67
CA PHE A 44 6.79 6.00 10.44
C PHE A 44 7.40 7.11 11.29
N GLU A 45 7.46 8.34 10.79
CA GLU A 45 8.06 9.50 11.45
C GLU A 45 7.19 10.02 12.61
N GLU A 46 5.88 9.99 12.49
CA GLU A 46 4.93 10.36 13.55
C GLU A 46 4.89 9.35 14.70
N GLY A 47 5.56 8.20 14.56
CA GLY A 47 5.81 7.29 15.66
C GLY A 47 6.72 7.93 16.73
N PRO A 48 6.57 7.59 18.04
CA PRO A 48 7.35 8.24 19.09
C PRO A 48 8.85 8.04 18.90
N SER A 49 9.56 9.13 18.71
CA SER A 49 11.02 9.19 18.78
C SER A 49 11.42 9.09 20.26
N ASN A 50 11.72 7.90 20.76
CA ASN A 50 12.41 7.75 22.02
C ASN A 50 13.91 7.60 21.74
N ALA A 51 14.69 8.54 22.26
CA ALA A 51 16.14 8.66 22.06
C ALA A 51 17.00 7.51 22.64
N ASP A 52 16.41 6.56 23.35
CA ASP A 52 17.11 5.44 24.01
C ASP A 52 16.87 4.08 23.33
N VAL A 53 16.89 4.04 22.00
CA VAL A 53 16.71 2.79 21.28
C VAL A 53 18.05 2.16 20.93
N ASP A 54 18.28 0.94 21.42
CA ASP A 54 19.42 0.08 21.14
C ASP A 54 19.68 -0.04 19.60
N VAL A 55 20.96 -0.04 19.21
CA VAL A 55 21.42 -0.08 17.80
C VAL A 55 20.82 -1.27 17.02
N ALA A 56 20.62 -2.42 17.68
CA ALA A 56 19.95 -3.59 17.09
C ALA A 56 18.49 -3.32 16.71
N TYR A 57 17.85 -2.39 17.37
CA TYR A 57 16.49 -1.95 17.12
C TYR A 57 16.36 -1.08 15.87
N LYS A 58 17.32 -0.15 15.67
CA LYS A 58 17.37 0.67 14.45
C LYS A 58 17.51 -0.19 13.19
N LEU A 59 18.32 -1.25 13.26
CA LEU A 59 18.51 -2.16 12.13
C LEU A 59 17.21 -2.90 11.77
N SER A 60 16.45 -3.35 12.77
CA SER A 60 15.15 -4.00 12.51
C SER A 60 14.12 -3.04 11.94
N ASP A 61 14.10 -1.80 12.39
CA ASP A 61 13.22 -0.75 11.87
C ASP A 61 13.53 -0.41 10.42
N ASP A 62 14.81 -0.30 10.08
CA ASP A 62 15.23 -0.03 8.70
C ASP A 62 14.88 -1.20 7.78
N LEU A 63 15.00 -2.44 8.23
CA LEU A 63 14.57 -3.61 7.46
C LEU A 63 13.05 -3.65 7.25
N PHE A 64 12.25 -3.31 8.27
CA PHE A 64 10.80 -3.22 8.13
C PHE A 64 10.39 -2.10 7.18
N ARG A 65 11.02 -0.93 7.29
CA ARG A 65 10.77 0.18 6.38
C ARG A 65 11.14 -0.20 4.94
N MET A 66 12.29 -0.82 4.73
CA MET A 66 12.72 -1.30 3.40
C MET A 66 11.73 -2.32 2.82
N ALA A 67 11.23 -3.26 3.62
CA ALA A 67 10.25 -4.25 3.17
C ALA A 67 8.93 -3.58 2.78
N ALA A 68 8.45 -2.61 3.56
CA ALA A 68 7.25 -1.84 3.25
C ALA A 68 7.43 -1.02 1.97
N GLU A 69 8.56 -0.33 1.81
CA GLU A 69 8.89 0.42 0.60
C GLU A 69 8.98 -0.51 -0.62
N GLN A 70 9.59 -1.68 -0.49
CA GLN A 70 9.67 -2.67 -1.57
C GLN A 70 8.28 -3.14 -2.01
N ASN A 71 7.40 -3.47 -1.08
CA ASN A 71 6.03 -3.88 -1.38
C ASN A 71 5.25 -2.77 -2.11
N LEU A 72 5.45 -1.51 -1.69
CA LEU A 72 4.86 -0.35 -2.37
C LEU A 72 5.33 -0.19 -3.81
N PHE A 73 6.63 -0.41 -4.08
CA PHE A 73 7.16 -0.38 -5.44
C PHE A 73 6.59 -1.49 -6.30
N HIS A 74 6.49 -2.71 -5.77
CA HIS A 74 5.86 -3.83 -6.47
C HIS A 74 4.39 -3.53 -6.80
N PHE A 75 3.65 -3.02 -5.83
CA PHE A 75 2.25 -2.65 -6.03
C PHE A 75 2.09 -1.53 -7.07
N SER A 76 2.87 -0.45 -6.95
CA SER A 76 2.84 0.67 -7.90
C SER A 76 3.17 0.24 -9.32
N ALA A 77 4.11 -0.71 -9.48
CA ALA A 77 4.45 -1.29 -10.76
C ALA A 77 3.31 -2.13 -11.34
N ALA A 78 2.70 -3.00 -10.53
CA ALA A 78 1.58 -3.84 -10.95
C ALA A 78 0.36 -3.00 -11.34
N LYS A 79 0.03 -1.98 -10.54
CA LYS A 79 -1.06 -1.04 -10.83
C LYS A 79 -0.82 -0.29 -12.13
N THR A 80 0.37 0.27 -12.32
CA THR A 80 0.75 0.98 -13.54
C THR A 80 0.60 0.09 -14.77
N LEU A 81 1.09 -1.14 -14.69
CA LEU A 81 1.00 -2.09 -15.80
C LEU A 81 -0.45 -2.44 -16.14
N ALA A 82 -1.27 -2.73 -15.12
CA ALA A 82 -2.68 -3.07 -15.29
C ALA A 82 -3.46 -1.92 -15.97
N GLU A 83 -3.24 -0.68 -15.52
CA GLU A 83 -3.89 0.50 -16.10
C GLU A 83 -3.50 0.72 -17.55
N ILE A 84 -2.23 0.64 -17.89
CA ILE A 84 -1.77 0.81 -19.28
C ILE A 84 -2.25 -0.35 -20.17
N GLN A 85 -2.29 -1.58 -19.67
CA GLN A 85 -2.85 -2.72 -20.42
C GLN A 85 -4.34 -2.52 -20.71
N GLU A 86 -5.10 -2.03 -19.75
CA GLU A 86 -6.54 -1.75 -19.94
C GLU A 86 -6.76 -0.60 -20.94
N LEU A 87 -5.99 0.48 -20.86
CA LEU A 87 -6.06 1.56 -21.85
C LEU A 87 -5.75 1.06 -23.26
N ASN A 88 -4.74 0.21 -23.42
CA ASN A 88 -4.41 -0.39 -24.71
C ASN A 88 -5.50 -1.36 -25.21
N ARG A 89 -6.21 -2.06 -24.31
CA ARG A 89 -7.37 -2.87 -24.67
C ARG A 89 -8.50 -2.00 -25.20
N LEU A 90 -8.85 -0.94 -24.46
CA LEU A 90 -9.88 0.02 -24.87
C LEU A 90 -9.56 0.69 -26.21
N PHE A 91 -8.29 1.04 -26.43
CA PHE A 91 -7.84 1.60 -27.69
C PHE A 91 -8.14 0.67 -28.89
N ARG A 92 -7.84 -0.63 -28.73
CA ARG A 92 -8.11 -1.62 -29.81
C ARG A 92 -9.59 -1.86 -30.07
N GLU A 93 -10.43 -1.66 -29.05
CA GLU A 93 -11.89 -1.90 -29.14
C GLU A 93 -12.68 -0.66 -29.57
N SER A 94 -12.07 0.52 -29.55
CA SER A 94 -12.74 1.78 -29.86
C SER A 94 -12.65 2.12 -31.34
N GLY A 95 -13.75 2.53 -31.92
CA GLY A 95 -13.83 2.91 -33.33
C GLY A 95 -13.46 4.38 -33.61
N SER A 96 -13.35 5.22 -32.57
CA SER A 96 -13.00 6.64 -32.67
C SER A 96 -12.28 7.14 -31.43
N PHE A 97 -11.58 8.29 -31.57
CA PHE A 97 -10.92 8.94 -30.46
C PHE A 97 -11.89 9.34 -29.35
N ASP A 98 -13.06 9.89 -29.69
CA ASP A 98 -14.05 10.35 -28.71
C ASP A 98 -14.59 9.19 -27.86
N GLU A 99 -14.85 8.05 -28.50
CA GLU A 99 -15.27 6.83 -27.81
C GLU A 99 -14.16 6.33 -26.87
N PHE A 100 -12.93 6.23 -27.39
CA PHE A 100 -11.77 5.81 -26.62
C PHE A 100 -11.54 6.74 -25.42
N HIS A 101 -11.51 8.05 -25.66
CA HIS A 101 -11.26 9.06 -24.61
C HIS A 101 -12.30 9.00 -23.48
N ARG A 102 -13.57 8.88 -23.82
CA ARG A 102 -14.64 8.74 -22.81
C ARG A 102 -14.44 7.49 -21.95
N ARG A 103 -14.25 6.33 -22.59
CA ARG A 103 -14.04 5.04 -21.90
C ARG A 103 -12.75 5.04 -21.08
N ALA A 104 -11.70 5.60 -21.61
CA ALA A 104 -10.40 5.71 -20.93
C ALA A 104 -10.52 6.59 -19.68
N LYS A 105 -11.22 7.72 -19.74
CA LYS A 105 -11.48 8.56 -18.57
C LYS A 105 -12.24 7.83 -17.45
N GLU A 106 -13.31 7.13 -17.82
CA GLU A 106 -14.07 6.32 -16.85
C GLU A 106 -13.16 5.27 -16.19
N THR A 107 -12.29 4.65 -16.96
CA THR A 107 -11.34 3.63 -16.49
C THR A 107 -10.29 4.21 -15.57
N THR A 108 -9.59 5.28 -15.97
CA THR A 108 -8.57 5.92 -15.13
C THR A 108 -9.18 6.47 -13.84
N GLU A 109 -10.40 6.98 -13.88
CA GLU A 109 -11.11 7.43 -12.69
C GLU A 109 -11.37 6.28 -11.69
N VAL A 110 -11.77 5.11 -12.16
CA VAL A 110 -11.92 3.90 -11.31
C VAL A 110 -10.58 3.48 -10.72
N PHE A 111 -9.52 3.40 -11.52
CA PHE A 111 -8.18 3.05 -11.05
C PHE A 111 -7.67 4.04 -10.00
N ASN A 112 -7.91 5.33 -10.17
CA ASN A 112 -7.37 6.37 -9.32
C ASN A 112 -8.25 6.66 -8.11
N LYS A 113 -9.58 6.65 -8.21
CA LYS A 113 -10.46 6.93 -7.07
C LYS A 113 -10.64 5.73 -6.15
N THR A 114 -10.83 4.54 -6.71
CA THR A 114 -11.19 3.37 -5.91
C THR A 114 -9.95 2.60 -5.47
N TRP A 115 -9.08 2.25 -6.41
CA TRP A 115 -7.92 1.41 -6.12
C TRP A 115 -6.82 2.17 -5.40
N GLN A 116 -6.49 3.38 -5.89
CA GLN A 116 -5.44 4.18 -5.26
C GLN A 116 -5.82 4.56 -3.82
N ARG A 117 -7.10 4.91 -3.60
CA ARG A 117 -7.58 5.24 -2.25
C ARG A 117 -7.49 4.04 -1.31
N THR A 118 -7.98 2.88 -1.75
CA THR A 118 -7.94 1.66 -0.93
C THR A 118 -6.51 1.28 -0.58
N GLU A 119 -5.60 1.33 -1.54
CA GLU A 119 -4.21 0.97 -1.31
C GLU A 119 -3.46 2.01 -0.48
N TYR A 120 -3.77 3.28 -0.68
CA TYR A 120 -3.24 4.36 0.17
C TYR A 120 -3.66 4.14 1.63
N GLU A 121 -4.96 3.91 1.87
CA GLU A 121 -5.48 3.63 3.21
C GLU A 121 -4.85 2.37 3.80
N THR A 122 -4.68 1.30 3.00
CA THR A 122 -4.01 0.07 3.41
C THR A 122 -2.54 0.31 3.76
N ALA A 123 -1.81 1.07 2.95
CA ALA A 123 -0.41 1.40 3.20
C ALA A 123 -0.23 2.20 4.49
N VAL A 124 -1.09 3.18 4.74
CA VAL A 124 -1.10 3.98 5.98
C VAL A 124 -1.39 3.09 7.19
N LEU A 125 -2.46 2.28 7.15
CA LEU A 125 -2.82 1.37 8.25
C LEU A 125 -1.72 0.34 8.54
N THR A 126 -1.06 -0.16 7.50
CA THR A 126 0.08 -1.08 7.64
C THR A 126 1.25 -0.38 8.34
N ALA A 127 1.58 0.85 7.93
CA ALA A 127 2.65 1.63 8.55
C ALA A 127 2.35 1.99 10.01
N GLU A 128 1.11 2.34 10.33
CA GLU A 128 0.64 2.56 11.72
C GLU A 128 0.73 1.29 12.55
N GLY A 129 0.34 0.13 11.99
CA GLY A 129 0.47 -1.18 12.61
C GLY A 129 1.93 -1.51 12.92
N MET A 130 2.85 -1.25 11.97
CA MET A 130 4.29 -1.39 12.16
C MET A 130 4.81 -0.49 13.29
N SER A 131 4.39 0.77 13.32
CA SER A 131 4.75 1.71 14.37
C SER A 131 4.27 1.22 15.75
N THR A 132 3.05 0.69 15.82
CA THR A 132 2.47 0.11 17.05
C THR A 132 3.25 -1.12 17.50
N TYR A 133 3.56 -2.04 16.59
CA TYR A 133 4.37 -3.22 16.89
C TYR A 133 5.74 -2.84 17.45
N ARG A 134 6.38 -1.84 16.87
CA ARG A 134 7.64 -1.28 17.36
C ARG A 134 7.50 -0.75 18.80
N LYS A 135 6.45 0.03 19.07
CA LYS A 135 6.17 0.55 20.43
C LYS A 135 6.01 -0.58 21.46
N LEU A 136 5.31 -1.62 21.10
CA LEU A 136 5.11 -2.79 21.96
C LEU A 136 6.44 -3.52 22.24
N ARG A 137 7.27 -3.71 21.23
CA ARG A 137 8.58 -4.35 21.41
C ARG A 137 9.53 -3.56 22.29
N THR A 138 9.53 -2.23 22.24
CA THR A 138 10.34 -1.39 23.14
C THR A 138 9.88 -1.49 24.58
N ARG A 139 8.62 -1.81 24.82
CA ARG A 139 7.99 -1.88 26.14
C ARG A 139 7.75 -3.29 26.66
N LYS A 140 8.45 -4.28 26.12
CA LYS A 140 8.27 -5.70 26.45
C LYS A 140 8.41 -6.03 27.94
N LYS A 141 9.23 -5.28 28.69
CA LYS A 141 9.34 -5.44 30.16
C LYS A 141 8.07 -5.02 30.91
N VAL A 142 7.29 -4.10 30.35
CA VAL A 142 6.04 -3.59 30.93
C VAL A 142 4.84 -4.38 30.39
N TYR A 143 4.90 -4.79 29.13
CA TYR A 143 3.86 -5.55 28.44
C TYR A 143 4.42 -6.89 27.92
N PRO A 144 4.63 -7.87 28.80
CA PRO A 144 5.22 -9.15 28.42
C PRO A 144 4.28 -10.08 27.65
N PHE A 145 2.99 -9.75 27.58
CA PHE A 145 1.97 -10.46 26.84
C PHE A 145 1.25 -9.51 25.91
N TRP A 146 0.94 -9.99 24.70
CA TRP A 146 0.18 -9.26 23.69
C TRP A 146 -1.08 -10.00 23.36
N GLU A 147 -2.13 -9.27 23.05
CA GLU A 147 -3.42 -9.78 22.61
C GLU A 147 -3.66 -9.43 21.14
N TYR A 148 -4.12 -10.42 20.36
CA TYR A 148 -4.54 -10.18 19.00
C TYR A 148 -5.98 -9.71 18.96
N LEU A 149 -6.20 -8.49 18.47
CA LEU A 149 -7.53 -7.91 18.33
C LEU A 149 -7.84 -7.63 16.85
N THR A 150 -9.00 -8.06 16.40
CA THR A 150 -9.59 -7.67 15.12
C THR A 150 -10.66 -6.61 15.35
N VAL A 151 -11.08 -5.93 14.28
CA VAL A 151 -12.20 -4.97 14.31
C VAL A 151 -13.50 -5.67 14.70
N ASN A 152 -13.55 -7.00 14.64
CA ASN A 152 -14.68 -7.86 14.97
C ASN A 152 -15.98 -7.45 14.25
N ASP A 153 -15.86 -7.04 13.00
CA ASP A 153 -16.99 -6.78 12.10
C ASP A 153 -17.16 -7.93 11.08
N GLY A 154 -18.27 -7.94 10.38
CA GLY A 154 -18.59 -9.00 9.41
C GLY A 154 -17.68 -9.06 8.18
N ARG A 155 -16.65 -8.18 8.08
CA ARG A 155 -15.66 -8.13 7.00
C ARG A 155 -14.33 -8.77 7.36
N VAL A 156 -14.16 -9.15 8.64
CA VAL A 156 -12.94 -9.83 9.10
C VAL A 156 -12.89 -11.24 8.52
N ARG A 157 -11.76 -11.60 7.92
CA ARG A 157 -11.54 -12.96 7.40
C ARG A 157 -11.64 -13.99 8.54
N GLU A 158 -12.23 -15.14 8.26
CA GLU A 158 -12.47 -16.19 9.25
C GLU A 158 -11.20 -16.62 10.01
N GLU A 159 -10.06 -16.65 9.32
CA GLU A 159 -8.76 -16.99 9.89
C GLU A 159 -8.32 -15.95 10.95
N HIS A 160 -8.57 -14.68 10.72
CA HIS A 160 -8.29 -13.62 11.68
C HIS A 160 -9.28 -13.59 12.84
N MET A 161 -10.55 -13.95 12.59
CA MET A 161 -11.55 -14.09 13.65
C MET A 161 -11.19 -15.17 14.66
N LYS A 162 -10.62 -16.30 14.20
CA LYS A 162 -10.14 -17.37 15.10
C LYS A 162 -9.00 -16.94 16.03
N LEU A 163 -8.30 -15.88 15.69
CA LEU A 163 -7.21 -15.33 16.50
C LEU A 163 -7.66 -14.23 17.46
N HIS A 164 -8.86 -13.69 17.28
CA HIS A 164 -9.37 -12.62 18.14
C HIS A 164 -9.37 -13.02 19.61
N GLY A 165 -8.78 -12.20 20.47
CA GLY A 165 -8.65 -12.46 21.90
C GLY A 165 -7.52 -13.44 22.29
N VAL A 166 -6.73 -13.94 21.34
CA VAL A 166 -5.58 -14.80 21.63
C VAL A 166 -4.49 -13.98 22.31
N ILE A 167 -4.10 -14.39 23.51
CA ILE A 167 -3.03 -13.75 24.30
C ILE A 167 -1.82 -14.67 24.30
N LEU A 168 -0.67 -14.13 23.90
CA LEU A 168 0.61 -14.84 23.82
C LEU A 168 1.73 -14.00 24.44
N PRO A 169 2.81 -14.66 24.96
CA PRO A 169 4.03 -13.96 25.32
C PRO A 169 4.59 -13.15 24.13
N GLU A 170 5.24 -12.03 24.41
CA GLU A 170 5.81 -11.13 23.38
C GLU A 170 6.83 -11.81 22.45
N ASN A 171 7.53 -12.81 22.98
CA ASN A 171 8.55 -13.57 22.24
C ASN A 171 8.01 -14.85 21.57
N ASP A 172 6.69 -15.07 21.58
CA ASP A 172 6.10 -16.25 20.92
C ASP A 172 6.32 -16.17 19.39
N PRO A 173 6.90 -17.23 18.77
CA PRO A 173 7.21 -17.21 17.34
C PRO A 173 5.97 -17.15 16.44
N ARG A 174 4.78 -17.40 16.99
CA ARG A 174 3.50 -17.25 16.25
C ARG A 174 3.26 -15.81 15.84
N TRP A 175 3.75 -14.83 16.59
CA TRP A 175 3.65 -13.41 16.21
C TRP A 175 4.27 -13.11 14.84
N ASN A 176 5.31 -13.84 14.45
CA ASN A 176 5.91 -13.69 13.12
C ASN A 176 5.02 -14.21 11.97
N LYS A 177 4.02 -15.05 12.29
CA LYS A 177 3.07 -15.63 11.30
C LYS A 177 1.71 -14.95 11.33
N ILE A 178 1.30 -14.47 12.50
CA ILE A 178 0.02 -13.78 12.73
C ILE A 178 0.15 -12.30 12.34
N CYS A 179 1.36 -11.86 12.07
CA CYS A 179 1.74 -10.46 12.06
C CYS A 179 0.88 -9.61 11.14
N LEU A 180 0.45 -8.49 11.70
CA LEU A 180 -0.13 -7.31 11.08
C LEU A 180 0.65 -6.77 9.84
N LEU A 181 1.84 -7.30 9.57
CA LEU A 181 2.76 -6.81 8.55
C LEU A 181 2.69 -7.58 7.22
N TYR A 182 2.06 -8.76 7.20
CA TYR A 182 1.96 -9.63 6.03
C TYR A 182 0.53 -10.12 5.84
N THR A 183 -0.42 -9.21 5.75
CA THR A 183 -1.69 -9.57 5.10
C THR A 183 -1.44 -9.58 3.61
N SER A 184 -0.74 -10.61 3.16
CA SER A 184 -0.75 -10.96 1.75
C SER A 184 -2.16 -11.37 1.34
N PRO A 185 -2.58 -10.98 0.14
CA PRO A 185 -3.85 -11.41 -0.43
C PRO A 185 -3.88 -12.92 -0.62
#